data_bbe059ae2f0c3929dee8ab79f1808aab
#
_entry.id   bbe059ae2f0c3929dee8ab79f1808aab
#
_cell.length_a   1.000
_cell.length_b   1.000
_cell.length_c   1.000
_cell.angle_alpha   90.00
_cell.angle_beta   90.00
_cell.angle_gamma   90.00
#
_symmetry.space_group_name_H-M   'P 1'
#
loop_
_entity.id
_entity.type
_entity.pdbx_description
1 polymer ?
#
loop_
_entity_poly.entity_id
_entity_poly.type
_entity_poly.pdbx_seq_one_letter_code
_entity_poly.pdbx_strand_id
1 'polypeptide(L)'
;LVAQEKKAWRRENGRGRRPAVWSPGEHLVIDWGVIAGVHVFCAVLAWSRVRFVRFAADEKAATTLALLAECFEALGGVPKVVLADRMGCLKGGVVANRVVPTAEYVRFATHYRFRPDFCEAADPQSKGIVENLVGYGKEDLLRPLLLDHALDAGGEATGGGQSRAAAAVLGDLPVANAHARAWCEEVNAAVHSQTSAVPAQRLAVEVELLTPLPSLRPHIGPPPIMRKVDKLATVRVGSARYSVPVRLRGSAVAVLVDGPRVLILDPGSGM
;
A
#
# COMPACT_ATOMS: atom_id res chain seq x y z
N LEU A 1 -31.91 -28.82 -10.52
CA LEU A 1 -33.02 -28.54 -9.60
C LEU A 1 -32.55 -27.77 -8.38
N VAL A 2 -31.72 -28.32 -7.47
CA VAL A 2 -31.29 -27.68 -6.21
C VAL A 2 -30.62 -26.29 -6.39
N ALA A 3 -29.83 -26.11 -7.46
CA ALA A 3 -29.17 -24.81 -7.73
C ALA A 3 -30.18 -23.74 -8.20
N GLN A 4 -31.21 -24.14 -8.93
CA GLN A 4 -32.27 -23.24 -9.39
C GLN A 4 -33.19 -22.84 -8.25
N GLU A 5 -33.57 -23.80 -7.41
CA GLU A 5 -34.36 -23.53 -6.19
C GLU A 5 -33.63 -22.63 -5.20
N LYS A 6 -32.33 -22.85 -4.96
CA LYS A 6 -31.49 -21.93 -4.16
C LYS A 6 -31.42 -20.53 -4.76
N LYS A 7 -31.41 -20.40 -6.09
CA LYS A 7 -31.39 -19.10 -6.78
C LYS A 7 -32.75 -18.39 -6.66
N ALA A 8 -33.87 -19.14 -6.80
CA ALA A 8 -35.22 -18.62 -6.61
C ALA A 8 -35.43 -18.18 -5.14
N TRP A 9 -35.09 -19.05 -4.19
CA TRP A 9 -35.19 -18.72 -2.76
C TRP A 9 -34.38 -17.49 -2.37
N ARG A 10 -33.15 -17.32 -2.92
CA ARG A 10 -32.33 -16.11 -2.70
C ARG A 10 -32.95 -14.84 -3.31
N ARG A 11 -33.69 -14.96 -4.41
CA ARG A 11 -34.44 -13.83 -4.99
C ARG A 11 -35.61 -13.39 -4.13
N GLU A 12 -36.32 -14.33 -3.54
CA GLU A 12 -37.51 -14.07 -2.71
C GLU A 12 -37.17 -13.68 -1.28
N ASN A 13 -36.10 -14.28 -0.71
CA ASN A 13 -35.74 -14.13 0.70
C ASN A 13 -34.40 -13.38 0.87
N GLY A 14 -33.74 -12.97 -0.20
CA GLY A 14 -32.52 -12.17 -0.14
C GLY A 14 -32.84 -10.78 0.40
N ARG A 15 -32.39 -10.46 1.61
CA ARG A 15 -32.38 -9.07 2.07
C ARG A 15 -31.59 -8.29 1.04
N GLY A 16 -32.25 -7.34 0.34
CA GLY A 16 -31.59 -6.44 -0.60
C GLY A 16 -30.41 -5.79 0.12
N ARG A 17 -29.20 -6.06 -0.32
CA ARG A 17 -28.01 -5.42 0.25
C ARG A 17 -28.11 -3.93 -0.08
N ARG A 18 -28.26 -3.11 0.93
CA ARG A 18 -28.13 -1.67 0.74
C ARG A 18 -26.67 -1.40 0.34
N PRO A 19 -26.42 -0.62 -0.73
CA PRO A 19 -25.07 -0.20 -1.05
C PRO A 19 -24.42 0.47 0.18
N ALA A 20 -23.15 0.19 0.44
CA ALA A 20 -22.43 0.91 1.49
C ALA A 20 -22.45 2.41 1.17
N VAL A 21 -22.87 3.20 2.13
CA VAL A 21 -22.82 4.67 2.03
C VAL A 21 -21.46 5.07 2.54
N TRP A 22 -20.61 5.56 1.64
CA TRP A 22 -19.27 6.04 1.98
C TRP A 22 -19.31 7.54 2.25
N SER A 23 -18.71 7.97 3.33
CA SER A 23 -18.51 9.37 3.66
C SER A 23 -17.16 9.87 3.15
N PRO A 24 -17.08 11.14 2.69
CA PRO A 24 -15.81 11.71 2.23
C PRO A 24 -14.78 11.76 3.36
N GLY A 25 -13.51 11.48 3.05
CA GLY A 25 -12.39 11.48 3.99
C GLY A 25 -12.38 10.32 4.98
N GLU A 26 -13.32 9.37 4.87
CA GLU A 26 -13.48 8.32 5.87
C GLU A 26 -12.64 7.07 5.56
N HIS A 27 -12.80 6.46 4.39
CA HIS A 27 -12.20 5.16 4.09
C HIS A 27 -11.30 5.17 2.87
N LEU A 28 -10.10 4.60 3.02
CA LEU A 28 -9.24 4.10 1.95
C LEU A 28 -9.27 2.58 1.99
N VAL A 29 -9.55 1.94 0.87
CA VAL A 29 -9.51 0.47 0.73
C VAL A 29 -8.25 0.10 -0.02
N ILE A 30 -7.49 -0.87 0.49
CA ILE A 30 -6.22 -1.32 -0.10
C ILE A 30 -6.21 -2.83 -0.32
N ASP A 31 -5.57 -3.25 -1.40
CA ASP A 31 -5.37 -4.67 -1.73
C ASP A 31 -4.14 -4.87 -2.64
N TRP A 32 -3.69 -6.13 -2.73
CA TRP A 32 -2.64 -6.57 -3.63
C TRP A 32 -3.18 -7.43 -4.76
N GLY A 33 -2.60 -7.27 -5.92
CA GLY A 33 -2.77 -8.17 -7.03
C GLY A 33 -1.44 -8.69 -7.55
N VAL A 34 -1.43 -9.88 -8.17
CA VAL A 34 -0.23 -10.44 -8.79
C VAL A 34 -0.54 -10.92 -10.20
N ILE A 35 0.32 -10.57 -11.17
CA ILE A 35 0.33 -11.18 -12.52
C ILE A 35 1.78 -11.48 -12.90
N ALA A 36 2.05 -12.70 -13.32
CA ALA A 36 3.36 -13.14 -13.79
C ALA A 36 4.52 -12.82 -12.81
N GLY A 37 4.24 -12.76 -11.50
CA GLY A 37 5.22 -12.41 -10.47
C GLY A 37 5.40 -10.90 -10.22
N VAL A 38 4.73 -10.04 -10.98
CA VAL A 38 4.68 -8.59 -10.70
C VAL A 38 3.57 -8.33 -9.69
N HIS A 39 3.91 -7.72 -8.57
CA HIS A 39 2.97 -7.34 -7.53
C HIS A 39 2.41 -5.94 -7.80
N VAL A 40 1.10 -5.79 -7.65
CA VAL A 40 0.38 -4.55 -7.92
C VAL A 40 -0.33 -4.11 -6.64
N PHE A 41 0.16 -3.04 -6.02
CA PHE A 41 -0.51 -2.40 -4.90
C PHE A 41 -1.62 -1.50 -5.43
N CYS A 42 -2.83 -1.69 -4.92
CA CYS A 42 -4.01 -0.93 -5.29
C CYS A 42 -4.62 -0.27 -4.06
N ALA A 43 -4.97 1.02 -4.19
CA ALA A 43 -5.69 1.76 -3.17
C ALA A 43 -6.79 2.62 -3.80
N VAL A 44 -7.95 2.71 -3.14
CA VAL A 44 -9.11 3.50 -3.59
C VAL A 44 -9.70 4.26 -2.42
N LEU A 45 -9.84 5.58 -2.55
CA LEU A 45 -10.71 6.33 -1.65
C LEU A 45 -12.17 5.93 -1.91
N ALA A 46 -12.84 5.44 -0.88
CA ALA A 46 -14.14 4.80 -1.03
C ALA A 46 -15.25 5.76 -1.49
N TRP A 47 -15.16 7.06 -1.16
CA TRP A 47 -16.16 8.05 -1.57
C TRP A 47 -15.85 8.68 -2.94
N SER A 48 -14.65 9.26 -3.15
CA SER A 48 -14.30 9.90 -4.42
C SER A 48 -14.06 8.92 -5.55
N ARG A 49 -13.70 7.67 -5.24
CA ARG A 49 -13.26 6.65 -6.19
C ARG A 49 -11.89 6.96 -6.80
N VAL A 50 -11.12 7.85 -6.20
CA VAL A 50 -9.73 8.09 -6.63
C VAL A 50 -8.90 6.84 -6.43
N ARG A 51 -8.19 6.47 -7.48
CA ARG A 51 -7.37 5.25 -7.59
C ARG A 51 -5.90 5.60 -7.48
N PHE A 52 -5.18 4.77 -6.75
CA PHE A 52 -3.73 4.78 -6.67
C PHE A 52 -3.22 3.37 -6.92
N VAL A 53 -2.30 3.22 -7.87
CA VAL A 53 -1.72 1.93 -8.25
C VAL A 53 -0.22 2.04 -8.34
N ARG A 54 0.51 1.06 -7.82
CA ARG A 54 1.97 0.94 -7.94
C ARG A 54 2.40 -0.51 -8.12
N PHE A 55 3.45 -0.70 -8.87
CA PHE A 55 4.13 -1.99 -9.01
C PHE A 55 5.22 -2.15 -7.96
N ALA A 56 5.43 -3.38 -7.51
CA ALA A 56 6.46 -3.71 -6.53
C ALA A 56 7.06 -5.09 -6.80
N ALA A 57 8.22 -5.34 -6.20
CA ALA A 57 8.88 -6.64 -6.27
C ALA A 57 8.32 -7.65 -5.27
N ASP A 58 7.65 -7.19 -4.21
CA ASP A 58 7.08 -8.04 -3.17
C ASP A 58 5.90 -7.34 -2.45
N GLU A 59 5.18 -8.11 -1.62
CA GLU A 59 4.07 -7.66 -0.77
C GLU A 59 4.47 -7.59 0.72
N LYS A 60 5.76 -7.44 1.03
CA LYS A 60 6.21 -7.38 2.42
C LYS A 60 5.63 -6.16 3.16
N ALA A 61 5.60 -6.24 4.48
CA ALA A 61 5.10 -5.14 5.31
C ALA A 61 5.80 -3.81 5.01
N ALA A 62 7.13 -3.81 4.90
CA ALA A 62 7.89 -2.60 4.59
C ALA A 62 7.51 -1.99 3.23
N THR A 63 7.38 -2.83 2.18
CA THR A 63 6.95 -2.39 0.85
C THR A 63 5.53 -1.84 0.89
N THR A 64 4.60 -2.55 1.55
CA THR A 64 3.21 -2.12 1.70
C THR A 64 3.10 -0.77 2.42
N LEU A 65 3.82 -0.60 3.52
CA LEU A 65 3.79 0.65 4.30
C LEU A 65 4.45 1.82 3.55
N ALA A 66 5.52 1.56 2.78
CA ALA A 66 6.16 2.58 1.94
C ALA A 66 5.20 3.06 0.83
N LEU A 67 4.51 2.15 0.15
CA LEU A 67 3.53 2.48 -0.87
C LEU A 67 2.28 3.15 -0.30
N LEU A 68 1.87 2.78 0.91
CA LEU A 68 0.78 3.44 1.61
C LEU A 68 1.15 4.89 2.00
N ALA A 69 2.39 5.14 2.40
CA ALA A 69 2.89 6.51 2.63
C ALA A 69 2.87 7.34 1.34
N GLU A 70 3.37 6.77 0.22
CA GLU A 70 3.30 7.42 -1.10
C GLU A 70 1.85 7.70 -1.53
N CYS A 71 0.93 6.75 -1.24
CA CYS A 71 -0.49 6.93 -1.50
C CYS A 71 -1.06 8.15 -0.74
N PHE A 72 -0.79 8.29 0.54
CA PHE A 72 -1.24 9.43 1.33
C PHE A 72 -0.71 10.76 0.78
N GLU A 73 0.55 10.80 0.34
CA GLU A 73 1.13 11.97 -0.29
C GLU A 73 0.45 12.31 -1.62
N ALA A 74 0.18 11.29 -2.45
CA ALA A 74 -0.51 11.47 -3.72
C ALA A 74 -1.96 11.94 -3.54
N LEU A 75 -2.62 11.55 -2.43
CA LEU A 75 -3.97 11.97 -2.07
C LEU A 75 -4.01 13.37 -1.41
N GLY A 76 -2.88 13.88 -0.95
CA GLY A 76 -2.78 15.15 -0.21
C GLY A 76 -3.20 15.06 1.24
N GLY A 77 -3.38 13.86 1.82
CA GLY A 77 -3.80 13.68 3.20
C GLY A 77 -4.10 12.23 3.56
N VAL A 78 -4.49 12.01 4.81
CA VAL A 78 -4.70 10.67 5.39
C VAL A 78 -6.18 10.46 5.71
N PRO A 79 -6.83 9.40 5.20
CA PRO A 79 -8.21 9.06 5.55
C PRO A 79 -8.31 8.60 7.00
N LYS A 80 -9.51 8.63 7.59
CA LYS A 80 -9.74 8.22 8.99
C LYS A 80 -9.52 6.72 9.21
N VAL A 81 -9.80 5.92 8.19
CA VAL A 81 -9.72 4.45 8.24
C VAL A 81 -9.02 3.93 7.00
N VAL A 82 -8.04 3.04 7.18
CA VAL A 82 -7.49 2.23 6.10
C VAL A 82 -8.02 0.81 6.25
N LEU A 83 -8.82 0.39 5.29
CA LEU A 83 -9.45 -0.92 5.24
C LEU A 83 -8.62 -1.82 4.31
N ALA A 84 -7.89 -2.77 4.90
CA ALA A 84 -7.12 -3.76 4.17
C ALA A 84 -7.94 -5.05 3.97
N ASP A 85 -7.87 -5.67 2.77
CA ASP A 85 -8.24 -7.08 2.72
C ASP A 85 -7.25 -7.85 3.65
N ARG A 86 -7.56 -9.06 4.05
CA ARG A 86 -6.81 -9.84 5.06
C ARG A 86 -5.35 -10.08 4.71
N MET A 87 -4.65 -9.00 4.35
CA MET A 87 -3.24 -8.96 3.90
C MET A 87 -2.34 -9.55 4.99
N GLY A 88 -1.70 -10.68 4.67
CA GLY A 88 -0.87 -11.41 5.62
C GLY A 88 0.29 -10.58 6.20
N CYS A 89 0.84 -9.65 5.42
CA CYS A 89 1.94 -8.77 5.82
C CYS A 89 1.55 -7.74 6.89
N LEU A 90 0.27 -7.36 6.98
CA LEU A 90 -0.24 -6.39 7.97
C LEU A 90 -0.95 -7.07 9.15
N LYS A 91 -1.26 -8.38 9.03
CA LYS A 91 -2.00 -9.15 10.00
C LYS A 91 -1.06 -9.77 11.03
N GLY A 92 -1.19 -9.37 12.32
CA GLY A 92 -0.45 -9.95 13.44
C GLY A 92 -1.08 -11.20 14.05
N GLY A 93 -2.38 -11.43 13.82
CA GLY A 93 -3.09 -12.57 14.35
C GLY A 93 -4.61 -12.42 14.30
N VAL A 94 -5.32 -13.31 15.01
CA VAL A 94 -6.76 -13.25 15.20
C VAL A 94 -7.08 -13.46 16.68
N VAL A 95 -7.80 -12.52 17.28
CA VAL A 95 -8.27 -12.60 18.67
C VAL A 95 -9.78 -12.39 18.69
N ALA A 96 -10.53 -13.27 19.33
CA ALA A 96 -12.00 -13.22 19.39
C ALA A 96 -12.66 -12.97 18.01
N ASN A 97 -12.24 -13.72 17.00
CA ASN A 97 -12.67 -13.61 15.58
C ASN A 97 -12.36 -12.26 14.88
N ARG A 98 -11.59 -11.37 15.51
CA ARG A 98 -11.14 -10.12 14.89
C ARG A 98 -9.68 -10.22 14.48
N VAL A 99 -9.36 -9.72 13.29
CA VAL A 99 -7.99 -9.60 12.83
C VAL A 99 -7.31 -8.51 13.64
N VAL A 100 -6.12 -8.81 14.17
CA VAL A 100 -5.29 -7.86 14.92
C VAL A 100 -4.15 -7.43 13.99
N PRO A 101 -3.88 -6.12 13.83
CA PRO A 101 -2.76 -5.65 13.03
C PRO A 101 -1.41 -5.99 13.67
N THR A 102 -0.35 -6.04 12.85
CA THR A 102 1.03 -6.14 13.34
C THR A 102 1.41 -4.92 14.16
N ALA A 103 2.34 -5.06 15.11
CA ALA A 103 2.84 -3.93 15.89
C ALA A 103 3.46 -2.82 15.02
N GLU A 104 4.09 -3.19 13.89
CA GLU A 104 4.64 -2.25 12.92
C GLU A 104 3.52 -1.45 12.23
N TYR A 105 2.45 -2.12 11.80
CA TYR A 105 1.30 -1.44 11.19
C TYR A 105 0.57 -0.52 12.19
N VAL A 106 0.47 -0.93 13.48
CA VAL A 106 -0.09 -0.06 14.53
C VAL A 106 0.77 1.20 14.72
N ARG A 107 2.10 1.07 14.79
CA ARG A 107 3.00 2.24 14.90
C ARG A 107 2.85 3.18 13.71
N PHE A 108 2.80 2.64 12.49
CA PHE A 108 2.58 3.39 11.27
C PHE A 108 1.22 4.12 11.28
N ALA A 109 0.14 3.41 11.65
CA ALA A 109 -1.19 3.99 11.77
C ALA A 109 -1.27 5.11 12.81
N THR A 110 -0.60 4.94 13.95
CA THR A 110 -0.51 5.97 15.00
C THR A 110 0.22 7.21 14.50
N HIS A 111 1.31 7.04 13.75
CA HIS A 111 2.07 8.17 13.18
C HIS A 111 1.23 9.00 12.20
N TYR A 112 0.50 8.33 11.30
CA TYR A 112 -0.39 8.97 10.32
C TYR A 112 -1.78 9.32 10.87
N ARG A 113 -2.10 8.90 12.10
CA ARG A 113 -3.37 9.17 12.79
C ARG A 113 -4.60 8.61 12.09
N PHE A 114 -4.50 7.40 11.54
CA PHE A 114 -5.64 6.66 11.01
C PHE A 114 -5.91 5.39 11.82
N ARG A 115 -7.12 4.86 11.69
CA ARG A 115 -7.49 3.56 12.27
C ARG A 115 -7.23 2.45 11.24
N PRO A 116 -6.36 1.47 11.55
CA PRO A 116 -6.22 0.28 10.73
C PRO A 116 -7.44 -0.63 10.93
N ASP A 117 -8.02 -1.12 9.82
CA ASP A 117 -9.14 -2.06 9.84
C ASP A 117 -8.95 -3.13 8.77
N PHE A 118 -9.67 -4.25 8.90
CA PHE A 118 -9.60 -5.34 7.94
C PHE A 118 -10.98 -5.72 7.47
N CYS A 119 -11.12 -6.05 6.18
CA CYS A 119 -12.37 -6.53 5.64
C CYS A 119 -12.87 -7.76 6.39
N GLU A 120 -14.12 -7.74 6.84
CA GLU A 120 -14.76 -8.93 7.37
C GLU A 120 -14.98 -9.95 6.25
N ALA A 121 -14.91 -11.25 6.58
CA ALA A 121 -15.10 -12.33 5.60
C ALA A 121 -16.46 -12.27 4.89
N ALA A 122 -17.44 -11.60 5.50
CA ALA A 122 -18.82 -11.51 5.05
C ALA A 122 -19.22 -10.13 4.51
N ASP A 123 -18.28 -9.17 4.33
CA ASP A 123 -18.57 -7.87 3.74
C ASP A 123 -18.09 -7.76 2.28
N PRO A 124 -18.93 -8.20 1.31
CA PRO A 124 -18.56 -8.15 -0.11
C PRO A 124 -18.55 -6.73 -0.69
N GLN A 125 -19.09 -5.73 0.02
CA GLN A 125 -19.20 -4.37 -0.52
C GLN A 125 -17.92 -3.57 -0.33
N SER A 126 -17.30 -3.67 0.83
CA SER A 126 -15.99 -3.07 1.09
C SER A 126 -14.91 -3.72 0.21
N LYS A 127 -15.00 -5.04 0.02
CA LYS A 127 -14.09 -5.81 -0.81
C LYS A 127 -14.27 -5.53 -2.30
N GLY A 128 -15.50 -5.43 -2.79
CA GLY A 128 -15.81 -5.24 -4.22
C GLY A 128 -15.23 -3.96 -4.82
N ILE A 129 -14.95 -2.92 -4.05
CA ILE A 129 -14.37 -1.67 -4.55
C ILE A 129 -12.93 -1.88 -5.01
N VAL A 130 -12.11 -2.51 -4.15
CA VAL A 130 -10.69 -2.71 -4.45
C VAL A 130 -10.45 -3.93 -5.32
N GLU A 131 -11.24 -5.01 -5.20
CA GLU A 131 -11.18 -6.16 -6.11
C GLU A 131 -11.43 -5.73 -7.57
N ASN A 132 -12.40 -4.84 -7.79
CA ASN A 132 -12.65 -4.27 -9.12
C ASN A 132 -11.45 -3.44 -9.60
N LEU A 133 -10.77 -2.68 -8.72
CA LEU A 133 -9.56 -1.94 -9.11
C LEU A 133 -8.41 -2.88 -9.42
N VAL A 134 -8.18 -3.90 -8.60
CA VAL A 134 -7.13 -4.91 -8.85
C VAL A 134 -7.36 -5.59 -10.21
N GLY A 135 -8.60 -5.99 -10.50
CA GLY A 135 -8.97 -6.55 -11.80
C GLY A 135 -8.73 -5.57 -12.95
N TYR A 136 -9.21 -4.34 -12.82
CA TYR A 136 -9.06 -3.29 -13.82
C TYR A 136 -7.59 -2.92 -14.06
N GLY A 137 -6.80 -2.70 -12.99
CA GLY A 137 -5.37 -2.41 -13.12
C GLY A 137 -4.57 -3.56 -13.74
N LYS A 138 -4.99 -4.81 -13.53
CA LYS A 138 -4.39 -5.97 -14.18
C LYS A 138 -4.65 -5.99 -15.69
N GLU A 139 -5.87 -5.75 -16.12
CA GLU A 139 -6.27 -5.86 -17.52
C GLU A 139 -5.90 -4.61 -18.33
N ASP A 140 -6.11 -3.43 -17.77
CA ASP A 140 -5.99 -2.16 -18.48
C ASP A 140 -4.60 -1.49 -18.37
N LEU A 141 -3.84 -1.80 -17.33
CA LEU A 141 -2.49 -1.25 -17.13
C LEU A 141 -1.40 -2.30 -17.26
N LEU A 142 -1.43 -3.37 -16.45
CA LEU A 142 -0.29 -4.29 -16.38
C LEU A 142 -0.20 -5.20 -17.60
N ARG A 143 -1.32 -5.71 -18.10
CA ARG A 143 -1.33 -6.61 -19.26
C ARG A 143 -0.82 -5.93 -20.54
N PRO A 144 -1.24 -4.71 -20.92
CA PRO A 144 -0.64 -3.96 -22.01
C PRO A 144 0.86 -3.73 -21.83
N LEU A 145 1.29 -3.30 -20.65
CA LEU A 145 2.70 -3.08 -20.34
C LEU A 145 3.54 -4.35 -20.52
N LEU A 146 3.03 -5.51 -20.09
CA LEU A 146 3.69 -6.80 -20.30
C LEU A 146 3.73 -7.20 -21.78
N LEU A 147 2.71 -6.87 -22.58
CA LEU A 147 2.69 -7.14 -24.01
C LEU A 147 3.70 -6.28 -24.77
N ASP A 148 3.80 -4.98 -24.45
CA ASP A 148 4.77 -4.06 -25.08
C ASP A 148 6.20 -4.55 -24.82
N HIS A 149 6.53 -4.89 -23.59
CA HIS A 149 7.84 -5.48 -23.27
C HIS A 149 8.10 -6.84 -23.92
N ALA A 150 7.07 -7.66 -24.15
CA ALA A 150 7.22 -8.94 -24.85
C ALA A 150 7.49 -8.73 -26.34
N LEU A 151 6.85 -7.76 -26.97
CA LEU A 151 7.05 -7.41 -28.38
C LEU A 151 8.43 -6.79 -28.62
N ASP A 152 8.87 -5.87 -27.76
CA ASP A 152 10.20 -5.26 -27.83
C ASP A 152 11.34 -6.29 -27.68
N ALA A 153 11.08 -7.37 -26.93
CA ALA A 153 12.02 -8.49 -26.77
C ALA A 153 12.01 -9.51 -27.93
N GLY A 154 11.22 -9.25 -29.00
CA GLY A 154 11.14 -10.14 -30.18
C GLY A 154 10.47 -11.50 -29.91
N GLY A 155 9.64 -11.60 -28.87
CA GLY A 155 8.98 -12.81 -28.42
C GLY A 155 7.48 -12.86 -28.79
N GLU A 156 7.01 -14.05 -29.19
CA GLU A 156 5.58 -14.33 -29.24
C GLU A 156 4.98 -14.30 -27.82
N ALA A 157 3.70 -13.93 -27.70
CA ALA A 157 2.95 -13.84 -26.43
C ALA A 157 2.66 -15.21 -25.75
N THR A 158 3.59 -16.15 -25.83
CA THR A 158 3.57 -17.48 -25.21
C THR A 158 4.13 -17.40 -23.79
N GLY A 159 3.90 -18.39 -22.94
CA GLY A 159 4.26 -18.38 -21.52
C GLY A 159 5.71 -17.98 -21.18
N GLY A 160 6.68 -18.21 -22.09
CA GLY A 160 8.06 -17.75 -21.96
C GLY A 160 8.23 -16.23 -22.16
N GLY A 161 7.40 -15.61 -23.03
CA GLY A 161 7.40 -14.18 -23.28
C GLY A 161 6.90 -13.40 -22.05
N GLN A 162 5.84 -13.86 -21.40
CA GLN A 162 5.28 -13.21 -20.20
C GLN A 162 6.27 -13.16 -19.03
N SER A 163 7.05 -14.22 -18.81
CA SER A 163 8.07 -14.24 -17.74
C SER A 163 9.22 -13.25 -18.02
N ARG A 164 9.64 -13.08 -19.28
CA ARG A 164 10.64 -12.08 -19.66
C ARG A 164 10.12 -10.64 -19.53
N ALA A 165 8.89 -10.40 -19.98
CA ALA A 165 8.24 -9.11 -19.83
C ALA A 165 8.06 -8.72 -18.34
N ALA A 166 7.64 -9.66 -17.50
CA ALA A 166 7.57 -9.45 -16.04
C ALA A 166 8.95 -9.14 -15.44
N ALA A 167 10.00 -9.84 -15.87
CA ALA A 167 11.37 -9.55 -15.45
C ALA A 167 11.82 -8.15 -15.89
N ALA A 168 11.44 -7.68 -17.08
CA ALA A 168 11.71 -6.32 -17.55
C ALA A 168 10.99 -5.27 -16.69
N VAL A 169 9.71 -5.45 -16.40
CA VAL A 169 8.94 -4.57 -15.49
C VAL A 169 9.57 -4.53 -14.10
N LEU A 170 9.97 -5.67 -13.54
CA LEU A 170 10.63 -5.75 -12.24
C LEU A 170 12.06 -5.18 -12.26
N GLY A 171 12.73 -5.24 -13.42
CA GLY A 171 14.08 -4.68 -13.62
C GLY A 171 14.10 -3.15 -13.64
N ASP A 172 13.00 -2.51 -14.02
CA ASP A 172 12.86 -1.05 -14.04
C ASP A 172 11.53 -0.58 -13.41
N LEU A 173 11.37 -0.88 -12.14
CA LEU A 173 10.20 -0.43 -11.36
C LEU A 173 9.96 1.10 -11.38
N PRO A 174 11.00 1.97 -11.40
CA PRO A 174 10.79 3.41 -11.57
C PRO A 174 10.03 3.77 -12.85
N VAL A 175 10.41 3.20 -13.99
CA VAL A 175 9.73 3.41 -15.29
C VAL A 175 8.33 2.81 -15.26
N ALA A 176 8.18 1.56 -14.82
CA ALA A 176 6.88 0.93 -14.68
C ALA A 176 5.92 1.75 -13.79
N ASN A 177 6.43 2.30 -12.70
CA ASN A 177 5.65 3.17 -11.81
C ASN A 177 5.38 4.57 -12.39
N ALA A 178 6.17 5.05 -13.36
CA ALA A 178 5.82 6.24 -14.13
C ALA A 178 4.58 5.98 -15.00
N HIS A 179 4.51 4.83 -15.67
CA HIS A 179 3.32 4.40 -16.41
C HIS A 179 2.09 4.24 -15.49
N ALA A 180 2.26 3.63 -14.31
CA ALA A 180 1.18 3.49 -13.34
C ALA A 180 0.65 4.86 -12.84
N ARG A 181 1.52 5.85 -12.67
CA ARG A 181 1.11 7.22 -12.32
C ARG A 181 0.29 7.86 -13.44
N ALA A 182 0.80 7.84 -14.67
CA ALA A 182 0.11 8.41 -15.83
C ALA A 182 -1.28 7.76 -16.03
N TRP A 183 -1.35 6.43 -15.90
CA TRP A 183 -2.61 5.71 -15.95
C TRP A 183 -3.57 6.13 -14.83
N CYS A 184 -3.09 6.29 -13.59
CA CYS A 184 -3.92 6.79 -12.49
C CYS A 184 -4.46 8.20 -12.76
N GLU A 185 -3.67 9.10 -13.32
CA GLU A 185 -4.08 10.44 -13.71
C GLU A 185 -5.21 10.39 -14.74
N GLU A 186 -5.05 9.58 -15.78
CA GLU A 186 -6.04 9.38 -16.85
C GLU A 186 -7.36 8.84 -16.29
N VAL A 187 -7.32 7.72 -15.56
CA VAL A 187 -8.56 7.07 -15.06
C VAL A 187 -9.24 7.86 -13.96
N ASN A 188 -8.52 8.70 -13.21
CA ASN A 188 -9.09 9.58 -12.22
C ASN A 188 -9.69 10.86 -12.84
N ALA A 189 -9.27 11.25 -14.05
CA ALA A 189 -9.86 12.34 -14.82
C ALA A 189 -11.11 11.92 -15.63
N ALA A 190 -11.32 10.62 -15.83
CA ALA A 190 -12.48 10.08 -16.54
C ALA A 190 -13.71 9.95 -15.63
N VAL A 191 -14.91 9.97 -16.23
CA VAL A 191 -16.16 9.76 -15.46
C VAL A 191 -16.24 8.33 -14.95
N HIS A 192 -16.39 8.17 -13.63
CA HIS A 192 -16.54 6.86 -13.01
C HIS A 192 -17.98 6.33 -13.15
N SER A 193 -18.14 5.13 -13.73
CA SER A 193 -19.44 4.55 -14.10
C SER A 193 -20.45 4.43 -12.95
N GLN A 194 -19.99 4.07 -11.74
CA GLN A 194 -20.89 3.89 -10.57
C GLN A 194 -21.32 5.20 -9.93
N THR A 195 -20.48 6.24 -9.99
CA THR A 195 -20.76 7.52 -9.34
C THR A 195 -21.23 8.59 -10.30
N SER A 196 -21.12 8.34 -11.63
CA SER A 196 -21.39 9.30 -12.69
C SER A 196 -20.69 10.64 -12.48
N ALA A 197 -19.52 10.62 -11.85
CA ALA A 197 -18.73 11.79 -11.50
C ALA A 197 -17.23 11.53 -11.75
N VAL A 198 -16.46 12.59 -11.93
CA VAL A 198 -15.00 12.53 -12.13
C VAL A 198 -14.31 12.39 -10.76
N PRO A 199 -13.55 11.30 -10.50
CA PRO A 199 -12.88 11.08 -9.21
C PRO A 199 -12.00 12.25 -8.77
N ALA A 200 -11.19 12.83 -9.66
CA ALA A 200 -10.32 13.95 -9.34
C ALA A 200 -11.10 15.21 -8.86
N GLN A 201 -12.27 15.48 -9.44
CA GLN A 201 -13.13 16.58 -8.97
C GLN A 201 -13.70 16.31 -7.58
N ARG A 202 -14.05 15.05 -7.30
CA ARG A 202 -14.51 14.66 -5.96
C ARG A 202 -13.37 14.73 -4.95
N LEU A 203 -12.15 14.38 -5.33
CA LEU A 203 -10.98 14.50 -4.45
C LEU A 203 -10.79 15.93 -3.96
N ALA A 204 -11.00 16.93 -4.82
CA ALA A 204 -10.87 18.33 -4.43
C ALA A 204 -11.77 18.72 -3.24
N VAL A 205 -12.94 18.06 -3.11
CA VAL A 205 -13.82 18.21 -1.94
C VAL A 205 -13.38 17.34 -0.77
N GLU A 206 -12.92 16.10 -1.06
CA GLU A 206 -12.59 15.12 -0.05
C GLU A 206 -11.29 15.47 0.69
N VAL A 207 -10.31 16.11 0.02
CA VAL A 207 -9.00 16.45 0.60
C VAL A 207 -9.12 17.37 1.83
N GLU A 208 -10.11 18.25 1.86
CA GLU A 208 -10.38 19.14 3.00
C GLU A 208 -10.80 18.38 4.28
N LEU A 209 -11.22 17.12 4.12
CA LEU A 209 -11.69 16.24 5.20
C LEU A 209 -10.67 15.18 5.58
N LEU A 210 -9.56 15.08 4.83
CA LEU A 210 -8.45 14.22 5.16
C LEU A 210 -7.63 14.81 6.33
N THR A 211 -7.03 13.95 7.13
CA THR A 211 -6.07 14.38 8.15
C THR A 211 -4.80 14.90 7.46
N PRO A 212 -4.28 16.08 7.83
CA PRO A 212 -3.04 16.59 7.27
C PRO A 212 -1.88 15.61 7.43
N LEU A 213 -1.02 15.55 6.39
CA LEU A 213 0.20 14.73 6.41
C LEU A 213 1.12 15.15 7.55
N PRO A 214 1.80 14.20 8.21
CA PRO A 214 2.88 14.53 9.13
C PRO A 214 4.04 15.18 8.37
N SER A 215 4.83 16.02 9.04
CA SER A 215 5.98 16.71 8.45
C SER A 215 7.13 15.77 8.03
N LEU A 216 7.19 14.58 8.62
CA LEU A 216 8.21 13.57 8.32
C LEU A 216 7.55 12.22 8.08
N ARG A 217 8.10 11.43 7.15
CA ARG A 217 7.74 10.01 7.02
C ARG A 217 8.23 9.22 8.24
N PRO A 218 7.48 8.23 8.72
CA PRO A 218 7.97 7.34 9.77
C PRO A 218 9.07 6.44 9.21
N HIS A 219 9.97 6.01 10.07
CA HIS A 219 10.87 4.92 9.72
C HIS A 219 10.05 3.63 9.51
N ILE A 220 10.24 3.00 8.35
CA ILE A 220 9.63 1.73 7.98
C ILE A 220 10.72 0.68 8.00
N GLY A 221 10.61 -0.28 8.91
CA GLY A 221 11.60 -1.35 9.07
C GLY A 221 11.84 -1.72 10.52
N PRO A 222 12.87 -2.53 10.80
CA PRO A 222 13.18 -2.95 12.16
C PRO A 222 13.43 -1.74 13.07
N PRO A 223 13.04 -1.83 14.35
CA PRO A 223 13.29 -0.74 15.30
C PRO A 223 14.78 -0.47 15.44
N PRO A 224 15.17 0.76 15.78
CA PRO A 224 16.56 1.10 15.97
C PRO A 224 17.19 0.24 17.06
N ILE A 225 18.43 -0.20 16.83
CA ILE A 225 19.20 -0.99 17.78
C ILE A 225 20.00 -0.03 18.66
N MET A 226 19.82 -0.10 19.97
CA MET A 226 20.62 0.68 20.90
C MET A 226 22.05 0.16 20.96
N ARG A 227 23.04 1.03 20.80
CA ARG A 227 24.47 0.73 20.88
C ARG A 227 25.18 1.74 21.78
N LYS A 228 26.14 1.26 22.56
CA LYS A 228 27.00 2.13 23.37
C LYS A 228 28.18 2.61 22.54
N VAL A 229 28.46 3.90 22.59
CA VAL A 229 29.66 4.50 21.97
C VAL A 229 30.88 4.13 22.78
N ASP A 230 31.90 3.63 22.12
CA ASP A 230 33.14 3.20 22.76
C ASP A 230 34.09 4.39 23.14
N LYS A 231 35.24 4.06 23.76
CA LYS A 231 36.25 5.04 24.18
C LYS A 231 36.91 5.77 23.00
N LEU A 232 36.85 5.20 21.80
CA LEU A 232 37.38 5.79 20.57
C LEU A 232 36.35 6.64 19.82
N ALA A 233 35.20 6.90 20.44
CA ALA A 233 34.06 7.56 19.82
C ALA A 233 33.58 6.82 18.54
N THR A 234 33.48 5.49 18.63
CA THR A 234 32.97 4.67 17.54
C THR A 234 31.79 3.80 17.96
N VAL A 235 30.96 3.42 17.00
CA VAL A 235 29.84 2.48 17.15
C VAL A 235 30.02 1.33 16.20
N ARG A 236 29.89 0.10 16.70
CA ARG A 236 29.98 -1.10 15.89
C ARG A 236 28.59 -1.48 15.32
N VAL A 237 28.52 -1.64 14.00
CA VAL A 237 27.32 -2.10 13.30
C VAL A 237 27.74 -3.25 12.39
N GLY A 238 27.34 -4.48 12.74
CA GLY A 238 27.86 -5.68 12.07
C GLY A 238 29.37 -5.83 12.23
N SER A 239 30.08 -5.93 11.12
CA SER A 239 31.54 -5.98 11.05
C SER A 239 32.22 -4.60 11.01
N ALA A 240 31.45 -3.54 10.67
CA ALA A 240 31.98 -2.19 10.47
C ALA A 240 31.96 -1.35 11.77
N ARG A 241 32.83 -0.33 11.82
CA ARG A 241 32.84 0.70 12.86
C ARG A 241 32.63 2.06 12.24
N TYR A 242 31.75 2.83 12.84
CA TYR A 242 31.40 4.19 12.40
C TYR A 242 31.81 5.20 13.46
N SER A 243 32.52 6.26 13.07
CA SER A 243 32.88 7.36 13.95
C SER A 243 31.65 8.20 14.27
N VAL A 244 31.56 8.66 15.51
CA VAL A 244 30.53 9.57 16.00
C VAL A 244 31.18 10.75 16.75
N PRO A 245 30.45 11.86 16.96
CA PRO A 245 30.99 12.98 17.72
C PRO A 245 31.51 12.55 19.10
N VAL A 246 32.70 13.07 19.49
CA VAL A 246 33.41 12.72 20.72
C VAL A 246 32.56 12.93 21.97
N ARG A 247 31.65 13.93 21.95
CA ARG A 247 30.71 14.20 23.03
C ARG A 247 29.81 13.03 23.41
N LEU A 248 29.61 12.09 22.47
CA LEU A 248 28.76 10.90 22.66
C LEU A 248 29.50 9.71 23.28
N ARG A 249 30.79 9.83 23.64
CA ARG A 249 31.52 8.74 24.31
C ARG A 249 30.77 8.24 25.53
N GLY A 250 30.61 6.93 25.62
CA GLY A 250 29.93 6.28 26.73
C GLY A 250 28.42 6.38 26.73
N SER A 251 27.82 7.22 25.86
CA SER A 251 26.37 7.34 25.69
C SER A 251 25.81 6.18 24.87
N ALA A 252 24.51 5.93 25.03
CA ALA A 252 23.76 5.04 24.16
C ALA A 252 23.24 5.84 22.98
N VAL A 253 23.40 5.30 21.76
CA VAL A 253 22.88 5.86 20.52
C VAL A 253 21.97 4.85 19.83
N ALA A 254 20.97 5.34 19.11
CA ALA A 254 20.09 4.52 18.31
C ALA A 254 20.69 4.34 16.91
N VAL A 255 20.82 3.11 16.45
CA VAL A 255 21.36 2.75 15.14
C VAL A 255 20.23 2.18 14.27
N LEU A 256 20.00 2.82 13.15
CA LEU A 256 19.10 2.38 12.10
C LEU A 256 19.92 1.95 10.88
N VAL A 257 19.59 0.79 10.31
CA VAL A 257 20.14 0.34 9.03
C VAL A 257 19.01 0.41 8.01
N ASP A 258 19.15 1.30 7.03
CA ASP A 258 18.19 1.52 5.97
C ASP A 258 18.85 1.30 4.61
N GLY A 259 18.69 0.09 4.08
CA GLY A 259 19.40 -0.37 2.88
C GLY A 259 20.91 -0.18 3.02
N PRO A 260 21.56 0.61 2.14
CA PRO A 260 22.99 0.88 2.17
C PRO A 260 23.37 1.96 3.22
N ARG A 261 22.42 2.58 3.90
CA ARG A 261 22.66 3.68 4.85
C ARG A 261 22.63 3.19 6.28
N VAL A 262 23.52 3.72 7.09
CA VAL A 262 23.52 3.56 8.54
C VAL A 262 23.31 4.93 9.16
N LEU A 263 22.20 5.08 9.86
CA LEU A 263 21.85 6.28 10.61
C LEU A 263 22.16 6.05 12.08
N ILE A 264 22.92 6.96 12.68
CA ILE A 264 23.25 6.93 14.12
C ILE A 264 22.66 8.19 14.74
N LEU A 265 21.69 7.99 15.61
CA LEU A 265 20.88 9.03 16.21
C LEU A 265 21.22 9.15 17.71
N ASP A 266 21.36 10.37 18.20
CA ASP A 266 21.48 10.68 19.61
C ASP A 266 20.08 10.86 20.22
N PRO A 267 19.57 9.90 21.04
CA PRO A 267 18.23 10.01 21.62
C PRO A 267 18.07 11.22 22.56
N GLY A 268 19.19 11.75 23.08
CA GLY A 268 19.19 12.90 24.01
C GLY A 268 19.10 14.25 23.31
N SER A 269 19.38 14.32 21.99
CA SER A 269 19.40 15.59 21.26
C SER A 269 18.04 16.00 20.69
N GLY A 270 17.06 15.14 20.69
CA GLY A 270 15.75 15.39 20.09
C GLY A 270 15.76 15.59 18.56
N MET A 271 16.90 15.31 17.90
CA MET A 271 17.11 15.38 16.45
C MET A 271 17.26 13.97 15.88
#